data_b1e491480299bd05442a26f3ea6b8f97
#
_entry.id   b1e491480299bd05442a26f3ea6b8f97
#
_cell.length_a   1.000
_cell.length_b   1.000
_cell.length_c   1.000
_cell.angle_alpha   90.00
_cell.angle_beta   90.00
_cell.angle_gamma   90.00
#
_symmetry.space_group_name_H-M   'P 1'
#
loop_
_entity.id
_entity.type
_entity.pdbx_description
1 polymer ?
#
loop_
_entity_poly.entity_id
_entity_poly.type
_entity_poly.pdbx_seq_one_letter_code
_entity_poly.pdbx_strand_id
1 'polypeptide(L)'
;WGSVARYPHPEIGQDDFYTKKDTHSQEAVTDSTRHKEMQVFATTSGYPRYIEGARYWLQYAGIPDSVYNYTGSKNDYTDDFSCRGRWVNYLAGGSAAYPDGPGLNIPVNMSVAFHSDAGCYPTDKLVGTFMFYTLYDDDKETTYPAGGDRICNRDFADFIQTQIVEDIRHTMMPTWQKRHLMHQSMSETRNPKVPSTIIELLSHHNYYDMTFGLDPKFKFIVSRAIYKGMLRFIHQTTGTPYVVQPLPVQQMNISYANNDSLHISWAERVDRLEPTATPTYYIIYTRTSQLRDGQWQTSDWDNGIRVTTPHATLPIQRGVKYDIMVRAGNDGGVSLPSEVLSAYIDAKYDNKLALIINGFHRVDAPEMFGIDSITGGVVPGSYAVSYGKEISFLGEQFD
;
A
#
# COMPACT_ATOMS: atom_id res chain seq x y z
N TRP A 1 -10.42 5.98 7.20
CA TRP A 1 -11.10 5.94 8.46
C TRP A 1 -11.19 7.35 8.97
N GLY A 2 -12.35 7.92 9.13
CA GLY A 2 -12.51 9.27 9.63
C GLY A 2 -11.78 9.56 10.94
N SER A 3 -10.47 9.57 10.89
CA SER A 3 -9.64 9.90 12.04
C SER A 3 -9.96 11.30 12.55
N VAL A 4 -10.35 12.19 11.66
CA VAL A 4 -10.92 13.50 12.01
C VAL A 4 -12.08 13.36 12.98
N ALA A 5 -12.83 12.31 12.85
CA ALA A 5 -13.97 12.04 13.69
C ALA A 5 -13.61 11.74 15.15
N ARG A 6 -12.40 11.38 15.44
CA ARG A 6 -11.95 11.05 16.79
C ARG A 6 -11.37 12.25 17.53
N TYR A 7 -11.04 13.31 16.82
CA TYR A 7 -10.31 14.43 17.40
C TYR A 7 -11.12 15.71 17.24
N PRO A 8 -11.34 16.43 18.35
CA PRO A 8 -12.10 17.66 18.32
C PRO A 8 -11.48 18.65 17.34
N HIS A 9 -12.30 19.18 16.46
CA HIS A 9 -11.89 20.22 15.55
C HIS A 9 -12.18 21.57 16.16
N PRO A 10 -11.21 22.48 16.37
CA PRO A 10 -11.46 23.78 17.01
C PRO A 10 -12.51 24.63 16.28
N GLU A 11 -12.69 24.42 14.97
CA GLU A 11 -13.65 25.18 14.15
C GLU A 11 -15.05 24.62 14.17
N ILE A 12 -15.27 23.39 14.68
CA ILE A 12 -16.56 22.69 14.69
C ILE A 12 -17.03 22.47 16.12
N GLY A 13 -16.41 22.89 17.14
CA GLY A 13 -16.77 22.57 18.51
C GLY A 13 -16.62 21.06 18.85
N GLN A 14 -16.00 20.79 19.96
CA GLN A 14 -15.75 19.41 20.42
C GLN A 14 -17.00 18.55 20.54
N ASP A 15 -18.13 19.20 20.83
CA ASP A 15 -19.39 18.51 21.10
C ASP A 15 -20.11 18.07 19.83
N ASP A 16 -19.82 18.67 18.69
CA ASP A 16 -20.53 18.36 17.45
C ASP A 16 -20.27 16.97 16.92
N PHE A 17 -19.10 16.41 17.21
CA PHE A 17 -18.77 15.05 16.77
C PHE A 17 -19.38 13.98 17.67
N TYR A 18 -19.35 14.20 19.00
CA TYR A 18 -19.82 13.24 19.99
C TYR A 18 -21.29 13.40 20.35
N THR A 19 -21.87 14.56 20.09
CA THR A 19 -23.28 14.85 20.39
C THR A 19 -24.20 14.68 19.19
N LYS A 20 -23.72 14.82 17.96
CA LYS A 20 -24.49 14.43 16.79
C LYS A 20 -24.54 12.91 16.74
N LYS A 21 -25.76 12.39 16.73
CA LYS A 21 -26.04 10.98 16.51
C LYS A 21 -25.19 10.49 15.36
N ASP A 22 -24.25 9.62 15.67
CA ASP A 22 -23.69 8.76 14.66
C ASP A 22 -24.84 7.95 14.09
N THR A 23 -25.31 8.36 12.92
CA THR A 23 -26.44 7.71 12.24
C THR A 23 -26.11 6.27 11.83
N HIS A 24 -24.88 5.84 12.03
CA HIS A 24 -24.45 4.48 11.73
C HIS A 24 -24.51 3.53 12.94
N SER A 25 -24.69 4.02 14.17
CA SER A 25 -24.93 3.16 15.32
C SER A 25 -25.94 3.82 16.26
N GLN A 26 -27.21 3.53 16.07
CA GLN A 26 -28.27 3.96 17.01
C GLN A 26 -28.01 3.46 18.44
N GLU A 27 -27.27 2.37 18.62
CA GLU A 27 -26.90 1.81 19.90
C GLU A 27 -25.83 2.62 20.64
N ALA A 28 -24.91 3.28 19.91
CA ALA A 28 -23.86 4.09 20.54
C ALA A 28 -24.36 5.37 21.20
N VAL A 29 -25.55 5.80 20.86
CA VAL A 29 -26.15 7.06 21.33
C VAL A 29 -26.89 6.92 22.66
N THR A 30 -27.30 5.72 23.02
CA THR A 30 -28.10 5.46 24.23
C THR A 30 -27.25 5.08 25.43
N ASP A 31 -25.98 4.75 25.25
CA ASP A 31 -25.07 4.37 26.33
C ASP A 31 -24.22 5.57 26.78
N SER A 32 -24.71 6.26 27.80
CA SER A 32 -24.01 7.40 28.40
C SER A 32 -22.63 7.04 29.00
N THR A 33 -22.41 5.78 29.33
CA THR A 33 -21.13 5.28 29.86
C THR A 33 -20.10 5.16 28.73
N ARG A 34 -20.52 4.60 27.61
CA ARG A 34 -19.69 4.49 26.42
C ARG A 34 -19.34 5.88 25.85
N HIS A 35 -20.25 6.82 25.94
CA HIS A 35 -20.02 8.21 25.56
C HIS A 35 -18.96 8.89 26.45
N LYS A 36 -18.99 8.63 27.74
CA LYS A 36 -17.96 9.12 28.67
C LYS A 36 -16.60 8.46 28.44
N GLU A 37 -16.59 7.16 28.19
CA GLU A 37 -15.35 6.43 27.85
C GLU A 37 -14.75 6.93 26.53
N MET A 38 -15.56 7.15 25.51
CA MET A 38 -15.09 7.75 24.26
C MET A 38 -14.56 9.17 24.44
N GLN A 39 -15.18 9.99 25.28
CA GLN A 39 -14.68 11.32 25.60
C GLN A 39 -13.34 11.30 26.35
N VAL A 40 -13.12 10.33 27.22
CA VAL A 40 -11.85 10.18 27.95
C VAL A 40 -10.70 9.81 27.02
N PHE A 41 -11.00 9.06 25.94
CA PHE A 41 -10.00 8.67 24.94
C PHE A 41 -9.91 9.61 23.75
N ALA A 42 -10.80 10.59 23.63
CA ALA A 42 -10.80 11.59 22.57
C ALA A 42 -9.76 12.70 22.85
N THR A 43 -8.52 12.31 22.98
CA THR A 43 -7.40 13.25 23.00
C THR A 43 -6.91 13.52 21.59
N THR A 44 -6.29 14.67 21.36
CA THR A 44 -5.62 14.93 20.09
C THR A 44 -4.47 13.94 19.90
N SER A 45 -4.28 13.44 18.69
CA SER A 45 -3.16 12.55 18.34
C SER A 45 -1.80 13.23 18.44
N GLY A 46 -1.78 14.57 18.42
CA GLY A 46 -0.57 15.37 18.28
C GLY A 46 -0.08 15.51 16.85
N TYR A 47 -0.70 14.83 15.89
CA TYR A 47 -0.38 14.94 14.47
C TYR A 47 -1.15 16.08 13.79
N PRO A 48 -0.59 16.67 12.71
CA PRO A 48 -1.34 17.59 11.85
C PRO A 48 -2.56 16.90 11.23
N ARG A 49 -3.65 17.61 11.10
CA ARG A 49 -4.93 17.07 10.59
C ARG A 49 -4.83 16.48 9.18
N TYR A 50 -3.98 17.03 8.33
CA TYR A 50 -3.79 16.53 6.98
C TYR A 50 -3.19 15.12 6.93
N ILE A 51 -2.60 14.63 8.01
CA ILE A 51 -2.13 13.23 8.12
C ILE A 51 -3.29 12.30 8.47
N GLU A 52 -4.31 12.79 9.16
CA GLU A 52 -5.35 11.96 9.77
C GLU A 52 -6.67 11.94 8.99
N GLY A 53 -7.01 12.99 8.25
CA GLY A 53 -8.28 13.12 7.55
C GLY A 53 -8.13 13.41 6.06
N ALA A 54 -8.92 12.72 5.23
CA ALA A 54 -8.91 12.89 3.78
C ALA A 54 -9.25 14.33 3.37
N ARG A 55 -10.27 14.92 3.99
CA ARG A 55 -10.67 16.30 3.79
C ARG A 55 -9.50 17.29 4.00
N TYR A 56 -8.76 17.13 5.09
CA TYR A 56 -7.68 18.02 5.45
C TYR A 56 -6.42 17.80 4.59
N TRP A 57 -6.20 16.57 4.17
CA TRP A 57 -5.14 16.29 3.22
C TRP A 57 -5.39 16.96 1.87
N LEU A 58 -6.63 16.91 1.36
CA LEU A 58 -7.02 17.57 0.12
C LEU A 58 -6.86 19.09 0.23
N GLN A 59 -7.25 19.67 1.37
CA GLN A 59 -7.04 21.09 1.64
C GLN A 59 -5.54 21.44 1.66
N TYR A 60 -4.73 20.65 2.36
CA TYR A 60 -3.28 20.84 2.44
C TYR A 60 -2.61 20.71 1.06
N ALA A 61 -3.08 19.78 0.24
CA ALA A 61 -2.60 19.55 -1.13
C ALA A 61 -3.04 20.64 -2.14
N GLY A 62 -3.82 21.63 -1.72
CA GLY A 62 -4.29 22.73 -2.58
C GLY A 62 -5.41 22.33 -3.54
N ILE A 63 -6.15 21.27 -3.25
CA ILE A 63 -7.32 20.85 -4.03
C ILE A 63 -8.45 21.89 -3.82
N PRO A 64 -9.29 22.17 -4.84
CA PRO A 64 -10.38 23.13 -4.72
C PRO A 64 -11.36 22.80 -3.59
N ASP A 65 -11.85 23.84 -2.91
CA ASP A 65 -12.81 23.76 -1.79
C ASP A 65 -14.07 22.96 -2.15
N SER A 66 -14.57 23.09 -3.36
CA SER A 66 -15.73 22.34 -3.86
C SER A 66 -15.58 20.81 -3.80
N VAL A 67 -14.35 20.29 -3.72
CA VAL A 67 -14.07 18.86 -3.63
C VAL A 67 -14.17 18.36 -2.19
N TYR A 68 -13.62 19.09 -1.22
CA TYR A 68 -13.49 18.62 0.15
C TYR A 68 -14.44 19.30 1.16
N ASN A 69 -15.22 20.27 0.75
CA ASN A 69 -16.09 21.06 1.63
C ASN A 69 -17.56 21.02 1.17
N TYR A 70 -18.07 19.80 1.01
CA TYR A 70 -19.41 19.54 0.44
C TYR A 70 -20.56 20.18 1.24
N THR A 71 -20.46 20.15 2.58
CA THR A 71 -21.49 20.74 3.45
C THR A 71 -21.24 22.21 3.77
N GLY A 72 -20.18 22.83 3.23
CA GLY A 72 -19.78 24.18 3.58
C GLY A 72 -19.28 24.25 5.04
N SER A 73 -18.52 23.27 5.47
CA SER A 73 -17.99 23.11 6.84
C SER A 73 -19.05 22.98 7.94
N LYS A 74 -20.27 22.60 7.58
CA LYS A 74 -21.35 22.38 8.56
C LYS A 74 -21.26 21.01 9.21
N ASN A 75 -20.61 20.06 8.57
CA ASN A 75 -20.45 18.69 9.08
C ASN A 75 -19.14 18.10 8.59
N ASP A 76 -18.14 18.10 9.47
CA ASP A 76 -16.79 17.65 9.17
C ASP A 76 -16.73 16.18 8.79
N TYR A 77 -17.47 15.34 9.47
CA TYR A 77 -17.54 13.91 9.16
C TYR A 77 -18.13 13.64 7.76
N THR A 78 -19.22 14.35 7.41
CA THR A 78 -19.82 14.24 6.08
C THR A 78 -18.87 14.75 5.00
N ASP A 79 -18.18 15.86 5.25
CA ASP A 79 -17.20 16.40 4.32
C ASP A 79 -16.04 15.43 4.10
N ASP A 80 -15.54 14.78 5.18
CA ASP A 80 -14.43 13.84 5.08
C ASP A 80 -14.78 12.59 4.25
N PHE A 81 -15.87 11.89 4.52
CA PHE A 81 -16.20 10.71 3.72
C PHE A 81 -16.69 11.05 2.31
N SER A 82 -17.35 12.20 2.12
CA SER A 82 -17.84 12.61 0.80
C SER A 82 -16.73 13.07 -0.13
N CYS A 83 -15.67 13.67 0.41
CA CYS A 83 -14.58 14.21 -0.42
C CYS A 83 -13.82 13.13 -1.18
N ARG A 84 -13.78 11.90 -0.69
CA ARG A 84 -13.01 10.78 -1.29
C ARG A 84 -13.50 10.46 -2.70
N GLY A 85 -14.80 10.24 -2.89
CA GLY A 85 -15.39 10.00 -4.20
C GLY A 85 -15.39 11.25 -5.09
N ARG A 86 -15.53 12.43 -4.51
CA ARG A 86 -15.45 13.72 -5.24
C ARG A 86 -14.05 14.00 -5.75
N TRP A 87 -13.03 13.62 -4.99
CA TRP A 87 -11.65 13.71 -5.43
C TRP A 87 -11.39 12.83 -6.67
N VAL A 88 -11.91 11.60 -6.70
CA VAL A 88 -11.85 10.75 -7.91
C VAL A 88 -12.43 11.47 -9.12
N ASN A 89 -13.60 12.12 -8.94
CA ASN A 89 -14.24 12.87 -10.02
C ASN A 89 -13.42 14.08 -10.46
N TYR A 90 -12.79 14.79 -9.52
CA TYR A 90 -11.91 15.92 -9.84
C TYR A 90 -10.64 15.46 -10.57
N LEU A 91 -10.07 14.32 -10.23
CA LEU A 91 -8.97 13.75 -10.99
C LEU A 91 -9.41 13.41 -12.43
N ALA A 92 -10.57 12.76 -12.58
CA ALA A 92 -11.08 12.28 -13.86
C ALA A 92 -11.73 13.34 -14.74
N GLY A 93 -12.18 14.45 -14.18
CA GLY A 93 -12.92 15.49 -14.89
C GLY A 93 -12.16 16.05 -16.09
N GLY A 94 -12.85 16.13 -17.25
CA GLY A 94 -12.26 16.47 -18.55
C GLY A 94 -11.67 15.30 -19.32
N SER A 95 -11.49 14.13 -18.68
CA SER A 95 -11.00 12.91 -19.36
C SER A 95 -12.13 12.17 -20.08
N ALA A 96 -11.78 11.15 -20.86
CA ALA A 96 -12.75 10.29 -21.55
C ALA A 96 -13.74 9.60 -20.56
N ALA A 97 -13.34 9.37 -19.31
CA ALA A 97 -14.19 8.78 -18.29
C ALA A 97 -15.25 9.75 -17.71
N TYR A 98 -14.93 11.05 -17.70
CA TYR A 98 -15.84 12.11 -17.22
C TYR A 98 -15.65 13.39 -18.04
N PRO A 99 -16.10 13.40 -19.32
CA PRO A 99 -15.76 14.45 -20.28
C PRO A 99 -16.31 15.83 -19.91
N ASP A 100 -17.51 15.91 -19.37
CA ASP A 100 -18.18 17.17 -19.05
C ASP A 100 -17.89 17.66 -17.62
N GLY A 101 -17.13 16.92 -16.83
CA GLY A 101 -16.78 17.27 -15.45
C GLY A 101 -15.60 18.20 -15.36
N PRO A 102 -15.59 19.14 -14.39
CA PRO A 102 -14.41 19.94 -14.08
C PRO A 102 -13.33 19.08 -13.42
N GLY A 103 -12.08 19.21 -13.84
CA GLY A 103 -10.99 18.47 -13.20
C GLY A 103 -9.64 18.54 -13.89
N LEU A 104 -8.80 17.56 -13.59
CA LEU A 104 -7.39 17.52 -14.00
C LEU A 104 -7.15 16.71 -15.29
N ASN A 105 -8.17 16.17 -15.91
CA ASN A 105 -8.07 15.35 -17.12
C ASN A 105 -7.15 14.12 -16.96
N ILE A 106 -7.11 13.53 -15.77
CA ILE A 106 -6.35 12.32 -15.52
C ILE A 106 -7.21 11.11 -15.94
N PRO A 107 -6.69 10.18 -16.74
CA PRO A 107 -7.44 9.03 -17.25
C PRO A 107 -7.65 7.95 -16.15
N VAL A 108 -8.51 8.24 -15.17
CA VAL A 108 -8.89 7.30 -14.12
C VAL A 108 -9.88 6.29 -14.70
N ASN A 109 -9.56 5.00 -14.62
CA ASN A 109 -10.42 3.94 -15.15
C ASN A 109 -11.34 3.32 -14.08
N MET A 110 -10.94 3.34 -12.82
CA MET A 110 -11.69 2.75 -11.70
C MET A 110 -11.24 3.33 -10.37
N SER A 111 -12.06 3.12 -9.33
CA SER A 111 -11.78 3.54 -7.96
C SER A 111 -12.03 2.40 -6.98
N VAL A 112 -11.12 2.21 -6.03
CA VAL A 112 -11.29 1.26 -4.92
C VAL A 112 -11.12 2.00 -3.61
N ALA A 113 -12.10 1.86 -2.72
CA ALA A 113 -11.97 2.28 -1.34
C ALA A 113 -11.61 1.06 -0.48
N PHE A 114 -10.55 1.20 0.29
CA PHE A 114 -10.03 0.13 1.12
C PHE A 114 -10.36 0.38 2.59
N HIS A 115 -11.16 -0.51 3.16
CA HIS A 115 -11.65 -0.44 4.53
C HIS A 115 -11.44 -1.74 5.28
N SER A 116 -11.69 -1.70 6.57
CA SER A 116 -11.96 -2.84 7.43
C SER A 116 -13.31 -2.64 8.12
N ASP A 117 -14.05 -3.72 8.27
CA ASP A 117 -15.41 -3.73 8.80
C ASP A 117 -15.43 -3.32 10.29
N ALA A 118 -16.25 -2.32 10.60
CA ALA A 118 -16.49 -1.84 11.96
C ALA A 118 -17.55 -2.66 12.72
N GLY A 119 -18.13 -3.69 12.10
CA GLY A 119 -19.06 -4.58 12.76
C GLY A 119 -18.42 -5.28 13.95
N CYS A 120 -19.11 -5.28 15.09
CA CYS A 120 -18.64 -5.98 16.26
C CYS A 120 -19.01 -7.46 16.18
N TYR A 121 -18.02 -8.32 16.04
CA TYR A 121 -18.17 -9.77 16.00
C TYR A 121 -17.40 -10.39 17.17
N PRO A 122 -18.00 -10.44 18.39
CA PRO A 122 -17.34 -10.99 19.56
C PRO A 122 -17.29 -12.53 19.50
N THR A 123 -16.53 -13.04 18.58
CA THR A 123 -16.36 -14.47 18.27
C THR A 123 -14.91 -14.73 17.88
N ASP A 124 -14.44 -15.93 18.15
CA ASP A 124 -13.14 -16.48 17.74
C ASP A 124 -13.15 -17.09 16.32
N LYS A 125 -14.26 -16.88 15.58
CA LYS A 125 -14.37 -17.32 14.19
C LYS A 125 -13.96 -16.22 13.24
N LEU A 126 -13.40 -16.62 12.11
CA LEU A 126 -13.12 -15.70 11.01
C LEU A 126 -14.40 -15.02 10.52
N VAL A 127 -14.34 -13.70 10.41
CA VAL A 127 -15.37 -12.88 9.77
C VAL A 127 -15.13 -12.82 8.26
N GLY A 128 -13.90 -12.55 7.83
CA GLY A 128 -13.49 -12.56 6.43
C GLY A 128 -13.89 -11.32 5.64
N THR A 129 -13.80 -11.42 4.31
CA THR A 129 -13.91 -10.28 3.39
C THR A 129 -15.30 -10.14 2.81
N PHE A 130 -15.86 -8.91 2.83
CA PHE A 130 -17.03 -8.56 2.05
C PHE A 130 -16.83 -7.24 1.28
N MET A 131 -17.72 -6.95 0.35
CA MET A 131 -17.59 -5.80 -0.54
C MET A 131 -18.91 -5.06 -0.66
N PHE A 132 -18.81 -3.73 -0.83
CA PHE A 132 -19.94 -2.89 -1.21
C PHE A 132 -19.84 -2.45 -2.68
N TYR A 133 -20.98 -2.33 -3.32
CA TYR A 133 -21.15 -1.68 -4.61
C TYR A 133 -22.46 -0.90 -4.65
N THR A 134 -22.58 0.07 -5.58
CA THR A 134 -23.79 0.86 -5.78
C THR A 134 -24.13 0.89 -7.28
N LEU A 135 -25.42 0.70 -7.60
CA LEU A 135 -25.92 0.63 -8.98
C LEU A 135 -26.43 1.97 -9.53
N TYR A 136 -26.30 3.04 -8.76
CA TYR A 136 -26.75 4.39 -9.13
C TYR A 136 -25.86 5.45 -8.49
N ASP A 137 -25.90 6.66 -9.04
CA ASP A 137 -25.19 7.81 -8.47
C ASP A 137 -26.09 8.68 -7.55
N ASP A 138 -25.64 9.88 -7.19
CA ASP A 138 -26.41 10.80 -6.36
C ASP A 138 -27.74 11.23 -7.01
N ASP A 139 -27.77 11.32 -8.34
CA ASP A 139 -28.94 11.71 -9.14
C ASP A 139 -29.82 10.50 -9.52
N LYS A 140 -29.49 9.30 -9.02
CA LYS A 140 -30.15 8.02 -9.35
C LYS A 140 -29.90 7.52 -10.77
N GLU A 141 -28.94 8.08 -11.46
CA GLU A 141 -28.50 7.58 -12.75
C GLU A 141 -27.78 6.23 -12.62
N THR A 142 -28.15 5.29 -13.46
CA THR A 142 -27.60 3.91 -13.49
C THR A 142 -26.48 3.73 -14.50
N THR A 143 -26.17 4.79 -15.24
CA THR A 143 -25.12 4.81 -16.25
C THR A 143 -23.99 5.78 -15.89
N TYR A 144 -22.82 5.56 -16.46
CA TYR A 144 -21.68 6.47 -16.34
C TYR A 144 -21.69 7.55 -17.43
N PRO A 145 -21.10 8.73 -17.20
CA PRO A 145 -21.00 9.78 -18.24
C PRO A 145 -20.29 9.31 -19.52
N ALA A 146 -19.30 8.42 -19.40
CA ALA A 146 -18.62 7.80 -20.53
C ALA A 146 -19.43 6.69 -21.22
N GLY A 147 -20.60 6.39 -20.75
CA GLY A 147 -21.41 5.23 -21.14
C GLY A 147 -21.09 4.00 -20.28
N GLY A 148 -21.94 2.99 -20.41
CA GLY A 148 -21.85 1.77 -19.60
C GLY A 148 -22.72 1.81 -18.35
N ASP A 149 -23.20 0.63 -17.97
CA ASP A 149 -24.09 0.43 -16.83
C ASP A 149 -23.30 0.27 -15.54
N ARG A 150 -23.76 0.86 -14.45
CA ARG A 150 -23.17 0.74 -13.11
C ARG A 150 -23.28 -0.68 -12.52
N ILE A 151 -23.93 -1.63 -13.21
CA ILE A 151 -23.87 -3.06 -12.86
C ILE A 151 -22.43 -3.58 -12.86
N CYS A 152 -21.55 -2.98 -13.66
CA CYS A 152 -20.14 -3.30 -13.66
C CYS A 152 -19.45 -3.11 -12.30
N ASN A 153 -20.01 -2.30 -11.39
CA ASN A 153 -19.52 -2.17 -10.01
C ASN A 153 -19.63 -3.48 -9.23
N ARG A 154 -20.74 -4.23 -9.46
CA ARG A 154 -20.92 -5.55 -8.87
C ARG A 154 -19.88 -6.54 -9.40
N ASP A 155 -19.63 -6.53 -10.68
CA ASP A 155 -18.66 -7.41 -11.30
C ASP A 155 -17.24 -7.04 -10.85
N PHE A 156 -16.94 -5.75 -10.76
CA PHE A 156 -15.66 -5.27 -10.22
C PHE A 156 -15.45 -5.71 -8.78
N ALA A 157 -16.47 -5.58 -7.92
CA ALA A 157 -16.42 -6.08 -6.55
C ALA A 157 -16.18 -7.60 -6.50
N ASP A 158 -16.85 -8.38 -7.36
CA ASP A 158 -16.68 -9.84 -7.39
C ASP A 158 -15.28 -10.26 -7.85
N PHE A 159 -14.72 -9.62 -8.88
CA PHE A 159 -13.35 -9.89 -9.34
C PHE A 159 -12.34 -9.66 -8.22
N ILE A 160 -12.43 -8.54 -7.51
CA ILE A 160 -11.50 -8.22 -6.41
C ILE A 160 -11.70 -9.19 -5.24
N GLN A 161 -12.95 -9.40 -4.79
CA GLN A 161 -13.23 -10.27 -3.65
C GLN A 161 -12.80 -11.71 -3.92
N THR A 162 -13.13 -12.23 -5.08
CA THR A 162 -12.76 -13.60 -5.48
C THR A 162 -11.26 -13.77 -5.43
N GLN A 163 -10.51 -12.82 -6.02
CA GLN A 163 -9.05 -12.87 -6.03
C GLN A 163 -8.45 -12.79 -4.63
N ILE A 164 -8.93 -11.87 -3.78
CA ILE A 164 -8.47 -11.75 -2.38
C ILE A 164 -8.68 -13.08 -1.64
N VAL A 165 -9.89 -13.61 -1.73
CA VAL A 165 -10.26 -14.84 -0.99
C VAL A 165 -9.47 -16.06 -1.49
N GLU A 166 -9.31 -16.20 -2.80
CA GLU A 166 -8.54 -17.29 -3.39
C GLU A 166 -7.07 -17.24 -2.97
N ASP A 167 -6.44 -16.07 -3.09
CA ASP A 167 -5.03 -15.92 -2.72
C ASP A 167 -4.80 -16.19 -1.23
N ILE A 168 -5.66 -15.69 -0.36
CA ILE A 168 -5.56 -15.95 1.08
C ILE A 168 -5.76 -17.45 1.37
N ARG A 169 -6.75 -18.09 0.74
CA ARG A 169 -7.01 -19.52 0.95
C ARG A 169 -5.86 -20.41 0.54
N HIS A 170 -5.20 -20.09 -0.55
CA HIS A 170 -4.08 -20.87 -1.06
C HIS A 170 -2.77 -20.65 -0.28
N THR A 171 -2.62 -19.49 0.36
CA THR A 171 -1.31 -19.12 0.93
C THR A 171 -1.25 -19.08 2.45
N MET A 172 -2.38 -18.81 3.12
CA MET A 172 -2.39 -18.57 4.56
C MET A 172 -3.52 -19.29 5.30
N MET A 173 -4.77 -19.15 4.84
CA MET A 173 -5.94 -19.60 5.59
C MET A 173 -6.98 -20.25 4.67
N PRO A 174 -6.98 -21.59 4.52
CA PRO A 174 -7.87 -22.29 3.58
C PRO A 174 -9.37 -22.08 3.82
N THR A 175 -9.73 -21.70 5.04
CA THR A 175 -11.14 -21.46 5.43
C THR A 175 -11.52 -19.98 5.44
N TRP A 176 -10.71 -19.08 4.84
CA TRP A 176 -11.02 -17.66 4.76
C TRP A 176 -12.41 -17.44 4.17
N GLN A 177 -13.21 -16.57 4.82
CA GLN A 177 -14.61 -16.42 4.46
C GLN A 177 -14.79 -15.44 3.31
N LYS A 178 -15.42 -15.91 2.21
CA LYS A 178 -15.99 -15.05 1.17
C LYS A 178 -17.40 -14.67 1.61
N ARG A 179 -17.58 -13.44 2.08
CA ARG A 179 -18.89 -12.92 2.46
C ARG A 179 -19.65 -12.46 1.21
N HIS A 180 -20.91 -12.08 1.37
CA HIS A 180 -21.73 -11.62 0.25
C HIS A 180 -21.28 -10.27 -0.31
N LEU A 181 -21.61 -9.99 -1.56
CA LEU A 181 -21.55 -8.67 -2.14
C LEU A 181 -22.80 -7.88 -1.73
N MET A 182 -22.65 -6.67 -1.21
CA MET A 182 -23.74 -5.87 -0.71
C MET A 182 -23.98 -4.66 -1.59
N HIS A 183 -25.19 -4.59 -2.17
CA HIS A 183 -25.68 -3.38 -2.81
C HIS A 183 -26.15 -2.39 -1.75
N GLN A 184 -25.37 -1.33 -1.54
CA GLN A 184 -25.70 -0.28 -0.58
C GLN A 184 -25.22 1.08 -1.08
N SER A 185 -25.98 2.12 -0.76
CA SER A 185 -25.68 3.51 -1.13
C SER A 185 -24.57 4.08 -0.26
N MET A 186 -23.32 3.77 -0.63
CA MET A 186 -22.13 4.32 0.03
C MET A 186 -21.53 5.45 -0.81
N SER A 187 -21.03 6.49 -0.17
CA SER A 187 -20.46 7.67 -0.85
C SER A 187 -19.35 7.30 -1.82
N GLU A 188 -18.45 6.42 -1.41
CA GLU A 188 -17.25 6.03 -2.18
C GLU A 188 -17.56 5.10 -3.37
N THR A 189 -18.79 4.56 -3.47
CA THR A 189 -19.25 3.77 -4.63
C THR A 189 -20.34 4.48 -5.43
N ARG A 190 -21.04 5.45 -4.83
CA ARG A 190 -22.09 6.22 -5.47
C ARG A 190 -21.55 7.45 -6.21
N ASN A 191 -20.65 8.22 -5.57
CA ASN A 191 -20.17 9.48 -6.12
C ASN A 191 -19.23 9.33 -7.31
N PRO A 192 -18.28 8.36 -7.36
CA PRO A 192 -17.37 8.26 -8.49
C PRO A 192 -18.09 8.11 -9.83
N LYS A 193 -17.58 8.82 -10.85
CA LYS A 193 -18.05 8.73 -12.24
C LYS A 193 -17.28 7.68 -13.05
N VAL A 194 -16.62 6.77 -12.35
CA VAL A 194 -15.91 5.60 -12.88
C VAL A 194 -16.33 4.36 -12.07
N PRO A 195 -16.15 3.13 -12.60
CA PRO A 195 -16.38 1.90 -11.86
C PRO A 195 -15.73 1.92 -10.47
N SER A 196 -16.51 1.59 -9.43
CA SER A 196 -16.07 1.78 -8.05
C SER A 196 -16.62 0.72 -7.10
N THR A 197 -15.81 0.35 -6.09
CA THR A 197 -16.18 -0.62 -5.05
C THR A 197 -15.50 -0.29 -3.73
N ILE A 198 -16.08 -0.77 -2.62
CA ILE A 198 -15.46 -0.74 -1.29
C ILE A 198 -15.10 -2.15 -0.89
N ILE A 199 -13.87 -2.31 -0.42
CA ILE A 199 -13.38 -3.53 0.21
C ILE A 199 -13.53 -3.39 1.72
N GLU A 200 -14.26 -4.32 2.33
CA GLU A 200 -14.22 -4.55 3.78
C GLU A 200 -13.41 -5.83 4.00
N LEU A 201 -12.09 -5.65 4.12
CA LEU A 201 -11.14 -6.75 4.05
C LEU A 201 -11.36 -7.79 5.16
N LEU A 202 -11.55 -7.31 6.38
CA LEU A 202 -11.68 -8.07 7.61
C LEU A 202 -12.34 -7.20 8.68
N SER A 203 -12.78 -7.79 9.80
CA SER A 203 -13.29 -7.00 10.92
C SER A 203 -12.17 -6.60 11.89
N HIS A 204 -11.97 -5.28 12.07
CA HIS A 204 -11.02 -4.79 13.05
C HIS A 204 -11.53 -4.91 14.51
N HIS A 205 -12.80 -5.26 14.69
CA HIS A 205 -13.37 -5.59 16.00
C HIS A 205 -13.35 -7.10 16.30
N ASN A 206 -12.80 -7.90 15.38
CA ASN A 206 -12.63 -9.34 15.59
C ASN A 206 -11.14 -9.65 15.82
N TYR A 207 -10.82 -10.22 16.98
CA TYR A 207 -9.43 -10.51 17.35
C TYR A 207 -8.76 -11.49 16.38
N TYR A 208 -9.50 -12.51 15.94
CA TYR A 208 -8.95 -13.52 15.05
C TYR A 208 -8.62 -12.97 13.66
N ASP A 209 -9.51 -12.15 13.08
CA ASP A 209 -9.23 -11.45 11.83
C ASP A 209 -8.00 -10.53 11.94
N MET A 210 -7.84 -9.85 13.10
CA MET A 210 -6.74 -8.93 13.33
C MET A 210 -5.39 -9.63 13.46
N THR A 211 -5.32 -10.92 13.80
CA THR A 211 -4.07 -11.69 13.74
C THR A 211 -3.49 -11.73 12.32
N PHE A 212 -4.36 -11.79 11.31
CA PHE A 212 -3.96 -11.66 9.91
C PHE A 212 -3.70 -10.20 9.52
N GLY A 213 -4.58 -9.28 9.90
CA GLY A 213 -4.45 -7.86 9.56
C GLY A 213 -3.15 -7.21 10.02
N LEU A 214 -2.51 -7.73 11.05
CA LEU A 214 -1.22 -7.29 11.57
C LEU A 214 -0.03 -7.98 10.86
N ASP A 215 -0.24 -9.10 10.16
CA ASP A 215 0.84 -9.83 9.48
C ASP A 215 1.24 -9.12 8.17
N PRO A 216 2.51 -8.70 8.01
CA PRO A 216 3.01 -8.09 6.79
C PRO A 216 2.87 -8.97 5.55
N LYS A 217 2.98 -10.28 5.70
CA LYS A 217 2.78 -11.24 4.60
C LYS A 217 1.33 -11.22 4.10
N PHE A 218 0.37 -11.16 5.01
CA PHE A 218 -1.04 -11.01 4.67
C PHE A 218 -1.29 -9.70 3.90
N LYS A 219 -0.74 -8.58 4.37
CA LYS A 219 -0.85 -7.28 3.71
C LYS A 219 -0.32 -7.32 2.27
N PHE A 220 0.81 -7.98 2.05
CA PHE A 220 1.39 -8.15 0.72
C PHE A 220 0.49 -8.99 -0.19
N ILE A 221 0.00 -10.15 0.30
CA ILE A 221 -0.88 -11.06 -0.46
C ILE A 221 -2.15 -10.32 -0.88
N VAL A 222 -2.80 -9.62 0.06
CA VAL A 222 -4.03 -8.86 -0.21
C VAL A 222 -3.80 -7.74 -1.21
N SER A 223 -2.75 -6.95 -1.05
CA SER A 223 -2.43 -5.85 -1.98
C SER A 223 -2.19 -6.38 -3.40
N ARG A 224 -1.48 -7.50 -3.52
CA ARG A 224 -1.26 -8.16 -4.81
C ARG A 224 -2.55 -8.76 -5.39
N ALA A 225 -3.41 -9.32 -4.55
CA ALA A 225 -4.70 -9.86 -4.97
C ALA A 225 -5.64 -8.75 -5.52
N ILE A 226 -5.69 -7.61 -4.86
CA ILE A 226 -6.43 -6.43 -5.34
C ILE A 226 -5.92 -6.02 -6.73
N TYR A 227 -4.62 -5.90 -6.90
CA TYR A 227 -3.99 -5.57 -8.18
C TYR A 227 -4.37 -6.59 -9.28
N LYS A 228 -4.29 -7.89 -8.99
CA LYS A 228 -4.71 -8.94 -9.94
C LYS A 228 -6.20 -8.85 -10.28
N GLY A 229 -7.05 -8.62 -9.28
CA GLY A 229 -8.50 -8.43 -9.47
C GLY A 229 -8.82 -7.25 -10.40
N MET A 230 -8.10 -6.13 -10.24
CA MET A 230 -8.20 -4.97 -11.13
C MET A 230 -7.81 -5.30 -12.57
N LEU A 231 -6.69 -5.99 -12.77
CA LEU A 231 -6.24 -6.39 -14.11
C LEU A 231 -7.25 -7.32 -14.79
N ARG A 232 -7.82 -8.27 -14.05
CA ARG A 232 -8.87 -9.18 -14.56
C ARG A 232 -10.15 -8.43 -14.93
N PHE A 233 -10.55 -7.46 -14.14
CA PHE A 233 -11.70 -6.61 -14.47
C PHE A 233 -11.45 -5.79 -15.74
N ILE A 234 -10.28 -5.17 -15.89
CA ILE A 234 -9.90 -4.45 -17.11
C ILE A 234 -9.95 -5.39 -18.32
N HIS A 235 -9.35 -6.57 -18.20
CA HIS A 235 -9.38 -7.57 -19.27
C HIS A 235 -10.80 -7.94 -19.68
N GLN A 236 -11.67 -8.22 -18.71
CA GLN A 236 -13.05 -8.59 -18.95
C GLN A 236 -13.85 -7.47 -19.64
N THR A 237 -13.59 -6.23 -19.30
CA THR A 237 -14.37 -5.08 -19.80
C THR A 237 -13.83 -4.52 -21.13
N THR A 238 -12.54 -4.65 -21.39
CA THR A 238 -11.89 -4.04 -22.55
C THR A 238 -11.34 -5.06 -23.56
N GLY A 239 -11.24 -6.34 -23.18
CA GLY A 239 -10.55 -7.36 -23.97
C GLY A 239 -9.02 -7.22 -23.99
N THR A 240 -8.45 -6.25 -23.27
CA THR A 240 -7.01 -6.01 -23.22
C THR A 240 -6.30 -7.16 -22.50
N PRO A 241 -5.36 -7.88 -23.13
CA PRO A 241 -4.56 -8.87 -22.43
C PRO A 241 -3.78 -8.25 -21.27
N TYR A 242 -3.60 -9.01 -20.21
CA TYR A 242 -2.79 -8.56 -19.07
C TYR A 242 -1.70 -9.57 -18.73
N VAL A 243 -0.61 -9.04 -18.19
CA VAL A 243 0.48 -9.80 -17.59
C VAL A 243 0.70 -9.25 -16.19
N VAL A 244 0.78 -10.13 -15.21
CA VAL A 244 1.04 -9.70 -13.83
C VAL A 244 2.54 -9.53 -13.63
N GLN A 245 2.95 -8.44 -13.00
CA GLN A 245 4.37 -8.21 -12.67
C GLN A 245 4.92 -9.33 -11.77
N PRO A 246 6.23 -9.69 -11.89
CA PRO A 246 6.84 -10.74 -11.08
C PRO A 246 6.82 -10.47 -9.58
N LEU A 247 7.03 -11.50 -8.79
CA LEU A 247 7.41 -11.37 -7.39
C LEU A 247 8.86 -10.86 -7.27
N PRO A 248 9.23 -10.21 -6.15
CA PRO A 248 10.62 -9.89 -5.86
C PRO A 248 11.49 -11.13 -5.88
N VAL A 249 12.73 -11.00 -6.32
CA VAL A 249 13.71 -12.08 -6.26
C VAL A 249 13.96 -12.51 -4.82
N GLN A 250 14.51 -13.70 -4.64
CA GLN A 250 14.85 -14.26 -3.34
C GLN A 250 16.28 -14.82 -3.34
N GLN A 251 16.80 -15.13 -2.16
CA GLN A 251 18.13 -15.73 -1.99
C GLN A 251 19.22 -14.92 -2.71
N MET A 252 19.16 -13.60 -2.55
CA MET A 252 20.17 -12.72 -3.12
C MET A 252 21.51 -12.94 -2.41
N ASN A 253 22.57 -13.01 -3.20
CA ASN A 253 23.94 -13.17 -2.73
C ASN A 253 24.87 -12.23 -3.48
N ILE A 254 25.83 -11.68 -2.76
CA ILE A 254 26.95 -10.90 -3.30
C ILE A 254 28.25 -11.54 -2.82
N SER A 255 29.20 -11.71 -3.71
CA SER A 255 30.54 -12.19 -3.38
C SER A 255 31.59 -11.54 -4.27
N TYR A 256 32.82 -11.49 -3.81
CA TYR A 256 33.93 -11.03 -4.66
C TYR A 256 34.21 -12.06 -5.74
N ALA A 257 34.18 -11.65 -7.00
CA ALA A 257 34.70 -12.44 -8.10
C ALA A 257 36.20 -12.31 -8.20
N ASN A 258 36.72 -11.11 -7.92
CA ASN A 258 38.15 -10.76 -7.74
C ASN A 258 38.22 -9.37 -7.05
N ASN A 259 39.40 -8.82 -6.88
CA ASN A 259 39.64 -7.56 -6.18
C ASN A 259 38.98 -6.32 -6.82
N ASP A 260 38.46 -6.44 -8.05
CA ASP A 260 37.91 -5.33 -8.83
C ASP A 260 36.47 -5.59 -9.32
N SER A 261 35.86 -6.69 -8.85
CA SER A 261 34.47 -7.02 -9.28
C SER A 261 33.72 -7.83 -8.24
N LEU A 262 32.42 -7.59 -8.20
CA LEU A 262 31.44 -8.35 -7.42
C LEU A 262 30.65 -9.29 -8.33
N HIS A 263 30.49 -10.53 -7.91
CA HIS A 263 29.52 -11.45 -8.44
C HIS A 263 28.23 -11.35 -7.64
N ILE A 264 27.12 -11.14 -8.32
CA ILE A 264 25.77 -11.01 -7.74
C ILE A 264 24.92 -12.12 -8.31
N SER A 265 24.21 -12.84 -7.47
CA SER A 265 23.28 -13.89 -7.89
C SER A 265 22.00 -13.85 -7.04
N TRP A 266 20.93 -14.39 -7.60
CA TRP A 266 19.63 -14.48 -6.94
C TRP A 266 18.84 -15.65 -7.50
N ALA A 267 17.75 -15.99 -6.83
CA ALA A 267 16.78 -16.96 -7.34
C ALA A 267 15.47 -16.28 -7.73
N GLU A 268 14.86 -16.78 -8.76
CA GLU A 268 13.50 -16.42 -9.14
C GLU A 268 12.52 -16.87 -8.04
N ARG A 269 11.52 -16.03 -7.74
CA ARG A 269 10.39 -16.42 -6.91
C ARG A 269 9.19 -16.72 -7.80
N VAL A 270 8.84 -18.01 -7.90
CA VAL A 270 7.70 -18.46 -8.70
C VAL A 270 6.39 -18.07 -8.00
N ASP A 271 5.52 -17.39 -8.71
CA ASP A 271 4.13 -17.18 -8.29
C ASP A 271 3.26 -18.35 -8.78
N ARG A 272 2.96 -19.30 -7.87
CA ARG A 272 2.17 -20.47 -8.21
C ARG A 272 0.69 -20.16 -8.51
N LEU A 273 0.23 -18.98 -8.12
CA LEU A 273 -1.15 -18.53 -8.32
C LEU A 273 -1.31 -17.68 -9.59
N GLU A 274 -0.18 -17.28 -10.22
CA GLU A 274 -0.21 -16.39 -11.37
C GLU A 274 0.91 -16.76 -12.37
N PRO A 275 0.63 -17.66 -13.30
CA PRO A 275 1.63 -18.11 -14.30
C PRO A 275 2.17 -17.00 -15.19
N THR A 276 1.41 -15.91 -15.39
CA THR A 276 1.86 -14.77 -16.20
C THR A 276 2.96 -13.97 -15.53
N ALA A 277 3.16 -14.13 -14.21
CA ALA A 277 4.11 -13.37 -13.40
C ALA A 277 5.56 -13.87 -13.50
N THR A 278 5.89 -14.69 -14.51
CA THR A 278 7.27 -15.18 -14.74
C THR A 278 8.18 -14.02 -15.18
N PRO A 279 9.35 -13.83 -14.55
CA PRO A 279 10.31 -12.84 -14.96
C PRO A 279 10.89 -13.14 -16.36
N THR A 280 11.08 -12.12 -17.17
CA THR A 280 11.79 -12.22 -18.48
C THR A 280 13.12 -11.45 -18.44
N TYR A 281 13.31 -10.60 -17.43
CA TYR A 281 14.53 -9.85 -17.19
C TYR A 281 14.64 -9.44 -15.71
N TYR A 282 15.81 -8.91 -15.36
CA TYR A 282 16.07 -8.33 -14.05
C TYR A 282 16.76 -6.97 -14.22
N ILE A 283 16.61 -6.10 -13.24
CA ILE A 283 17.29 -4.81 -13.17
C ILE A 283 18.08 -4.76 -11.87
N ILE A 284 19.37 -4.58 -11.96
CA ILE A 284 20.29 -4.42 -10.83
C ILE A 284 20.50 -2.93 -10.62
N TYR A 285 20.15 -2.42 -9.45
CA TYR A 285 20.40 -1.05 -9.05
C TYR A 285 21.54 -0.99 -8.07
N THR A 286 22.41 -0.01 -8.25
CA THR A 286 23.52 0.24 -7.34
C THR A 286 23.52 1.68 -6.83
N ARG A 287 23.99 1.87 -5.61
CA ARG A 287 24.39 3.17 -5.10
C ARG A 287 25.72 3.03 -4.36
N THR A 288 26.48 4.09 -4.32
CA THR A 288 27.82 4.09 -3.73
C THR A 288 27.90 4.99 -2.51
N SER A 289 28.75 4.61 -1.56
CA SER A 289 29.12 5.48 -0.45
C SER A 289 30.63 5.58 -0.34
N GLN A 290 31.13 6.79 -0.11
CA GLN A 290 32.53 7.06 0.12
C GLN A 290 32.71 7.77 1.46
N LEU A 291 33.73 7.40 2.19
CA LEU A 291 34.12 8.08 3.43
C LEU A 291 34.92 9.35 3.10
N ARG A 292 34.36 10.52 3.43
CA ARG A 292 34.98 11.83 3.25
C ARG A 292 34.91 12.60 4.56
N ASP A 293 36.00 13.08 5.05
CA ASP A 293 36.09 13.85 6.30
C ASP A 293 35.41 13.15 7.50
N GLY A 294 35.53 11.83 7.58
CA GLY A 294 34.93 11.00 8.64
C GLY A 294 33.41 10.78 8.51
N GLN A 295 32.81 11.17 7.39
CA GLN A 295 31.37 10.98 7.13
C GLN A 295 31.15 10.22 5.83
N TRP A 296 30.18 9.31 5.84
CA TRP A 296 29.73 8.60 4.64
C TRP A 296 28.88 9.52 3.76
N GLN A 297 29.36 9.78 2.55
CA GLN A 297 28.59 10.44 1.49
C GLN A 297 28.01 9.37 0.56
N THR A 298 26.69 9.23 0.56
CA THR A 298 25.97 8.22 -0.22
C THR A 298 25.32 8.88 -1.42
N SER A 299 25.50 8.28 -2.61
CA SER A 299 24.83 8.69 -3.84
C SER A 299 23.34 8.29 -3.84
N ASP A 300 22.58 8.85 -4.76
CA ASP A 300 21.30 8.26 -5.17
C ASP A 300 21.50 6.91 -5.84
N TRP A 301 20.42 6.15 -5.99
CA TRP A 301 20.40 4.94 -6.80
C TRP A 301 20.65 5.30 -8.27
N ASP A 302 21.40 4.44 -8.98
CA ASP A 302 21.60 4.57 -10.42
C ASP A 302 20.31 4.24 -11.22
N ASN A 303 20.40 4.32 -12.55
CA ASN A 303 19.29 3.99 -13.43
C ASN A 303 19.08 2.48 -13.65
N GLY A 304 19.92 1.65 -13.02
CA GLY A 304 19.87 0.20 -13.11
C GLY A 304 20.44 -0.40 -14.38
N ILE A 305 20.97 -1.61 -14.25
CA ILE A 305 21.51 -2.42 -15.36
C ILE A 305 20.54 -3.57 -15.62
N ARG A 306 20.01 -3.65 -16.85
CA ARG A 306 19.09 -4.73 -17.27
C ARG A 306 19.89 -5.96 -17.69
N VAL A 307 19.53 -7.12 -17.14
CA VAL A 307 20.11 -8.44 -17.48
C VAL A 307 18.99 -9.47 -17.66
N THR A 308 19.28 -10.57 -18.37
CA THR A 308 18.31 -11.66 -18.61
C THR A 308 18.68 -12.94 -17.84
N THR A 309 19.81 -12.94 -17.18
CA THR A 309 20.28 -14.06 -16.33
C THR A 309 20.10 -13.73 -14.86
N PRO A 310 19.87 -14.71 -13.99
CA PRO A 310 19.71 -14.47 -12.54
C PRO A 310 21.06 -14.25 -11.83
N HIS A 311 22.03 -13.70 -12.52
CA HIS A 311 23.36 -13.34 -12.00
C HIS A 311 24.01 -12.29 -12.87
N ALA A 312 24.97 -11.57 -12.31
CA ALA A 312 25.81 -10.60 -13.01
C ALA A 312 27.15 -10.43 -12.29
N THR A 313 28.13 -9.88 -13.00
CA THR A 313 29.38 -9.41 -12.42
C THR A 313 29.49 -7.91 -12.66
N LEU A 314 29.71 -7.14 -11.60
CA LEU A 314 29.82 -5.69 -11.64
C LEU A 314 31.23 -5.26 -11.30
N PRO A 315 31.84 -4.34 -12.08
CA PRO A 315 33.13 -3.73 -11.70
C PRO A 315 32.92 -2.84 -10.47
N ILE A 316 33.91 -2.84 -9.58
CA ILE A 316 33.91 -2.01 -8.37
C ILE A 316 35.21 -1.27 -8.20
N GLN A 317 35.20 -0.25 -7.35
CA GLN A 317 36.37 0.52 -6.95
C GLN A 317 36.70 0.27 -5.48
N ARG A 318 37.94 0.08 -5.16
CA ARG A 318 38.42 -0.03 -3.78
C ARG A 318 38.18 1.26 -3.00
N GLY A 319 37.86 1.17 -1.73
CA GLY A 319 37.54 2.30 -0.88
C GLY A 319 36.12 2.87 -1.10
N VAL A 320 35.32 2.19 -1.91
CA VAL A 320 33.90 2.53 -2.17
C VAL A 320 33.01 1.40 -1.68
N LYS A 321 32.04 1.74 -0.84
CA LYS A 321 30.97 0.83 -0.42
C LYS A 321 29.84 0.83 -1.49
N TYR A 322 29.42 -0.35 -1.86
CA TYR A 322 28.31 -0.57 -2.81
C TYR A 322 27.11 -1.12 -2.06
N ASP A 323 25.94 -0.51 -2.24
CA ASP A 323 24.65 -1.07 -1.88
C ASP A 323 23.94 -1.52 -3.15
N ILE A 324 23.38 -2.71 -3.15
CA ILE A 324 22.85 -3.36 -4.35
C ILE A 324 21.47 -3.94 -4.06
N MET A 325 20.52 -3.71 -4.97
CA MET A 325 19.22 -4.36 -4.99
C MET A 325 18.85 -4.82 -6.39
N VAL A 326 17.98 -5.81 -6.48
CA VAL A 326 17.51 -6.37 -7.75
C VAL A 326 15.99 -6.31 -7.82
N ARG A 327 15.47 -6.00 -9.00
CA ARG A 327 14.04 -6.11 -9.32
C ARG A 327 13.86 -7.06 -10.50
N ALA A 328 12.89 -7.97 -10.40
CA ALA A 328 12.46 -8.83 -11.50
C ALA A 328 11.47 -8.08 -12.39
N GLY A 329 11.47 -8.33 -13.69
CA GLY A 329 10.59 -7.66 -14.63
C GLY A 329 10.06 -8.59 -15.71
N ASN A 330 8.89 -8.22 -16.27
CA ASN A 330 8.27 -8.78 -17.46
C ASN A 330 7.41 -7.69 -18.14
N ASP A 331 6.58 -8.06 -19.11
CA ASP A 331 5.71 -7.11 -19.82
C ASP A 331 4.62 -6.48 -18.92
N GLY A 332 4.32 -7.08 -17.76
CA GLY A 332 3.40 -6.55 -16.77
C GLY A 332 4.03 -5.50 -15.84
N GLY A 333 5.35 -5.32 -15.91
CA GLY A 333 6.08 -4.34 -15.09
C GLY A 333 7.20 -4.95 -14.26
N VAL A 334 7.70 -4.18 -13.30
CA VAL A 334 8.79 -4.59 -12.41
C VAL A 334 8.29 -4.87 -11.00
N SER A 335 8.86 -5.86 -10.35
CA SER A 335 8.57 -6.25 -8.97
C SER A 335 8.90 -5.12 -7.97
N LEU A 336 8.46 -5.27 -6.73
CA LEU A 336 9.11 -4.59 -5.62
C LEU A 336 10.60 -4.95 -5.57
N PRO A 337 11.47 -4.11 -4.99
CA PRO A 337 12.89 -4.43 -4.87
C PRO A 337 13.12 -5.65 -3.98
N SER A 338 14.26 -6.31 -4.20
CA SER A 338 14.82 -7.25 -3.25
C SER A 338 15.23 -6.55 -1.95
N GLU A 339 15.66 -7.31 -0.96
CA GLU A 339 16.52 -6.77 0.10
C GLU A 339 17.73 -6.04 -0.49
N VAL A 340 18.29 -5.11 0.27
CA VAL A 340 19.51 -4.40 -0.10
C VAL A 340 20.70 -5.10 0.57
N LEU A 341 21.64 -5.59 -0.23
CA LEU A 341 22.91 -6.10 0.26
C LEU A 341 24.02 -5.08 0.01
N SER A 342 25.08 -5.18 0.79
CA SER A 342 26.21 -4.27 0.70
C SER A 342 27.52 -5.02 0.58
N ALA A 343 28.50 -4.41 -0.10
CA ALA A 343 29.88 -4.89 -0.16
C ALA A 343 30.88 -3.72 -0.11
N TYR A 344 32.06 -3.95 0.46
CA TYR A 344 33.14 -2.98 0.56
C TYR A 344 34.50 -3.64 0.51
N ILE A 345 35.36 -3.18 -0.37
CA ILE A 345 36.82 -3.52 -0.36
C ILE A 345 37.62 -2.31 0.10
N ASP A 346 38.42 -2.48 1.13
CA ASP A 346 39.29 -1.40 1.63
C ASP A 346 40.34 -0.98 0.58
N ALA A 347 40.65 0.32 0.56
CA ALA A 347 41.61 0.88 -0.39
C ALA A 347 43.04 0.38 -0.21
N LYS A 348 43.40 -0.02 1.00
CA LYS A 348 44.82 -0.25 1.41
C LYS A 348 45.11 -1.69 1.84
N TYR A 349 44.12 -2.42 2.35
CA TYR A 349 44.34 -3.69 3.02
C TYR A 349 43.56 -4.83 2.35
N ASP A 350 44.23 -5.94 2.10
CA ASP A 350 43.67 -7.15 1.46
C ASP A 350 43.30 -8.27 2.46
N ASN A 351 43.42 -8.03 3.77
CA ASN A 351 43.70 -9.14 4.69
C ASN A 351 42.52 -9.59 5.56
N LYS A 352 41.35 -8.92 5.52
CA LYS A 352 40.22 -9.33 6.35
C LYS A 352 38.95 -9.22 5.57
N LEU A 353 38.23 -10.31 5.55
CA LEU A 353 36.89 -10.41 4.96
C LEU A 353 35.91 -10.77 6.05
N ALA A 354 34.92 -9.91 6.27
CA ALA A 354 33.76 -10.21 7.06
C ALA A 354 32.58 -10.58 6.12
N LEU A 355 31.80 -11.58 6.49
CA LEU A 355 30.59 -11.95 5.79
C LEU A 355 29.38 -11.42 6.55
N ILE A 356 28.51 -10.66 5.88
CA ILE A 356 27.26 -10.20 6.44
C ILE A 356 26.15 -11.12 5.97
N ILE A 357 25.57 -11.88 6.89
CA ILE A 357 24.43 -12.74 6.62
C ILE A 357 23.15 -12.01 7.07
N ASN A 358 22.31 -11.61 6.12
CA ASN A 358 20.99 -11.08 6.42
C ASN A 358 20.03 -12.24 6.67
N GLY A 359 19.82 -12.57 7.95
CA GLY A 359 18.87 -13.62 8.39
C GLY A 359 17.44 -13.14 8.62
N PHE A 360 17.18 -11.84 8.42
CA PHE A 360 15.86 -11.26 8.63
C PHE A 360 15.02 -11.34 7.35
N HIS A 361 14.05 -12.26 7.35
CA HIS A 361 13.10 -12.41 6.24
C HIS A 361 11.70 -11.89 6.56
N ARG A 362 11.48 -11.42 7.78
CA ARG A 362 10.16 -11.05 8.28
C ARG A 362 10.22 -9.75 9.05
N VAL A 363 9.29 -8.88 8.74
CA VAL A 363 8.98 -7.70 9.55
C VAL A 363 7.81 -8.07 10.45
N ASP A 364 8.01 -8.08 11.74
CA ASP A 364 6.95 -8.28 12.70
C ASP A 364 6.20 -6.96 12.95
N ALA A 365 4.90 -7.09 13.26
CA ALA A 365 4.04 -5.93 13.50
C ALA A 365 4.58 -4.95 14.56
N PRO A 366 5.20 -5.40 15.67
CA PRO A 366 5.79 -4.50 16.65
C PRO A 366 6.93 -3.65 16.10
N GLU A 367 7.71 -4.16 15.16
CA GLU A 367 8.79 -3.41 14.51
C GLU A 367 8.25 -2.37 13.52
N MET A 368 7.07 -2.62 12.95
CA MET A 368 6.38 -1.66 12.10
C MET A 368 5.76 -0.51 12.89
N PHE A 369 5.45 -0.71 14.15
CA PHE A 369 4.84 0.28 15.03
C PHE A 369 5.84 1.04 15.90
N GLY A 370 7.13 0.93 15.62
CA GLY A 370 8.11 1.87 16.16
C GLY A 370 7.66 3.30 15.87
N ILE A 371 7.93 4.21 16.79
CA ILE A 371 7.50 5.61 16.72
C ILE A 371 7.85 6.25 15.37
N ASP A 372 8.90 5.80 14.72
CA ASP A 372 9.36 6.31 13.43
C ASP A 372 8.72 5.61 12.21
N SER A 373 7.93 4.57 12.40
CA SER A 373 7.33 3.80 11.31
C SER A 373 6.24 4.57 10.55
N ILE A 374 5.61 5.52 11.17
CA ILE A 374 4.60 6.39 10.55
C ILE A 374 5.26 7.51 9.75
N THR A 375 6.48 7.90 10.09
CA THR A 375 7.20 9.04 9.49
C THR A 375 8.29 8.65 8.49
N GLY A 376 8.33 7.39 8.05
CA GLY A 376 9.23 6.94 7.00
C GLY A 376 10.58 6.46 7.53
N GLY A 377 10.59 5.96 8.73
CA GLY A 377 11.79 5.44 9.35
C GLY A 377 12.34 4.20 8.68
N VAL A 378 12.55 3.20 9.40
CA VAL A 378 13.32 2.02 9.01
C VAL A 378 12.64 1.25 7.89
N VAL A 379 13.28 1.14 6.74
CA VAL A 379 12.95 0.12 5.76
C VAL A 379 13.39 -1.21 6.34
N PRO A 380 12.47 -2.10 6.68
CA PRO A 380 12.82 -3.42 7.20
C PRO A 380 13.71 -4.15 6.19
N GLY A 381 14.80 -4.72 6.65
CA GLY A 381 15.76 -5.40 5.77
C GLY A 381 17.00 -4.59 5.37
N SER A 382 17.12 -3.33 5.80
CA SER A 382 18.34 -2.53 5.54
C SER A 382 19.48 -2.76 6.55
N TYR A 383 19.36 -3.76 7.41
CA TYR A 383 20.38 -4.09 8.41
C TYR A 383 21.75 -4.36 7.80
N ALA A 384 21.81 -5.06 6.66
CA ALA A 384 23.07 -5.30 5.97
C ALA A 384 23.79 -4.00 5.59
N VAL A 385 23.03 -2.99 5.15
CA VAL A 385 23.58 -1.65 4.84
C VAL A 385 24.12 -0.96 6.09
N SER A 386 23.40 -1.05 7.20
CA SER A 386 23.80 -0.43 8.47
C SER A 386 25.05 -1.09 9.05
N TYR A 387 25.07 -2.41 9.16
CA TYR A 387 26.25 -3.14 9.60
C TYR A 387 27.45 -2.93 8.67
N GLY A 388 27.20 -2.92 7.36
CA GLY A 388 28.24 -2.62 6.37
C GLY A 388 28.86 -1.23 6.55
N LYS A 389 28.10 -0.23 6.94
CA LYS A 389 28.65 1.10 7.28
C LYS A 389 29.60 1.05 8.46
N GLU A 390 29.20 0.38 9.53
CA GLU A 390 30.01 0.27 10.75
C GLU A 390 31.29 -0.54 10.50
N ILE A 391 31.20 -1.67 9.81
CA ILE A 391 32.33 -2.51 9.48
C ILE A 391 33.31 -1.75 8.58
N SER A 392 32.87 -1.09 7.54
CA SER A 392 33.73 -0.31 6.64
C SER A 392 34.35 0.92 7.33
N PHE A 393 33.66 1.50 8.33
CA PHE A 393 34.22 2.59 9.13
C PHE A 393 35.47 2.13 9.92
N LEU A 394 35.50 0.87 10.35
CA LEU A 394 36.64 0.24 11.01
C LEU A 394 37.77 -0.16 10.02
N GLY A 395 37.59 0.06 8.72
CA GLY A 395 38.54 -0.32 7.69
C GLY A 395 38.52 -1.81 7.34
N GLU A 396 37.46 -2.53 7.70
CA GLU A 396 37.33 -3.96 7.41
C GLU A 396 36.54 -4.17 6.12
N GLN A 397 36.95 -5.15 5.31
CA GLN A 397 36.29 -5.57 4.10
C GLN A 397 35.10 -6.51 4.44
N PHE A 398 34.05 -6.49 3.61
CA PHE A 398 32.93 -7.41 3.75
C PHE A 398 32.21 -7.61 2.42
N ASP A 399 31.51 -8.70 2.30
CA ASP A 399 30.55 -9.06 1.24
C ASP A 399 29.27 -9.73 1.81
#